data_85bdb968e936330ecb9eb67fd96ee6bc
#
_entry.id   85bdb968e936330ecb9eb67fd96ee6bc
#
_cell.length_a   1.000
_cell.length_b   1.000
_cell.length_c   1.000
_cell.angle_alpha   90.00
_cell.angle_beta   90.00
_cell.angle_gamma   90.00
#
_symmetry.space_group_name_H-M   'P 1'
#
loop_
_entity.id
_entity.type
_entity.pdbx_description
1 polymer ?
#
loop_
_entity_poly.entity_id
_entity_poly.type
_entity_poly.pdbx_seq_one_letter_code
_entity_poly.pdbx_strand_id
1 'polypeptide(L)'
;MGKVTTGATMSLDGYIAGPGESGFDLLFQWYGNGEVEIPPRLRISAASAALVKPEWDDTGALIVGRHLFDMTNAWGGRHPMNVTTVVLTHQRPDDRPEDDDNFVFVTEGIEAAVAKAQELAGDKNVAVNGGEMARQCLEAGLLDEVGIELVPVVLGGGKTLFGELGSAPVQFDGPFAVVEGTGVTHLRYRVRK
;
A
#
# COMPACT_ATOMS: atom_id res chain seq x y z
N MET A 1 18.82 -5.53 -3.54
CA MET A 1 17.78 -4.51 -3.61
C MET A 1 16.43 -5.22 -3.58
N GLY A 2 15.56 -4.83 -2.65
CA GLY A 2 14.24 -5.45 -2.49
C GLY A 2 13.29 -5.10 -3.64
N LYS A 3 12.12 -5.72 -3.64
CA LYS A 3 11.06 -5.48 -4.61
C LYS A 3 10.29 -4.20 -4.30
N VAL A 4 9.69 -3.61 -5.32
CA VAL A 4 8.69 -2.55 -5.19
C VAL A 4 7.31 -3.20 -5.30
N THR A 5 6.53 -3.12 -4.24
CA THR A 5 5.24 -3.81 -4.14
C THR A 5 4.11 -2.81 -3.87
N THR A 6 2.91 -3.10 -4.35
CA THR A 6 1.71 -2.38 -3.93
C THR A 6 0.66 -3.35 -3.46
N GLY A 7 -0.25 -2.88 -2.62
CA GLY A 7 -1.39 -3.67 -2.19
C GLY A 7 -2.45 -2.82 -1.52
N ALA A 8 -3.67 -3.34 -1.52
CA ALA A 8 -4.77 -2.72 -0.81
C ALA A 8 -5.87 -3.73 -0.49
N THR A 9 -6.61 -3.45 0.56
CA THR A 9 -7.92 -4.06 0.76
C THR A 9 -8.88 -3.54 -0.30
N MET A 10 -9.56 -4.45 -0.98
CA MET A 10 -10.40 -4.16 -2.13
C MET A 10 -11.77 -4.82 -2.01
N SER A 11 -12.81 -4.08 -2.33
CA SER A 11 -14.17 -4.60 -2.44
C SER A 11 -14.34 -5.55 -3.62
N LEU A 12 -15.41 -6.36 -3.65
CA LEU A 12 -15.72 -7.27 -4.76
C LEU A 12 -15.92 -6.56 -6.10
N ASP A 13 -16.32 -5.31 -6.07
CA ASP A 13 -16.50 -4.45 -7.23
C ASP A 13 -15.27 -3.58 -7.57
N GLY A 14 -14.10 -3.86 -6.94
CA GLY A 14 -12.80 -3.35 -7.36
C GLY A 14 -12.37 -2.01 -6.77
N TYR A 15 -12.98 -1.55 -5.68
CA TYR A 15 -12.65 -0.28 -5.05
C TYR A 15 -11.86 -0.44 -3.75
N ILE A 16 -10.87 0.43 -3.55
CA ILE A 16 -10.05 0.51 -2.34
C ILE A 16 -10.52 1.61 -1.37
N ALA A 17 -11.46 2.42 -1.80
CA ALA A 17 -12.22 3.38 -1.00
C ALA A 17 -13.55 3.66 -1.72
N GLY A 18 -14.62 3.85 -0.98
CA GLY A 18 -15.94 4.21 -1.50
C GLY A 18 -16.03 5.68 -1.95
N PRO A 19 -17.20 6.11 -2.47
CA PRO A 19 -17.43 7.50 -2.83
C PRO A 19 -17.16 8.44 -1.65
N GLY A 20 -16.46 9.55 -1.90
CA GLY A 20 -16.09 10.51 -0.84
C GLY A 20 -15.12 9.93 0.20
N GLU A 21 -14.30 8.95 -0.18
CA GLU A 21 -13.35 8.28 0.73
C GLU A 21 -14.01 7.63 1.94
N SER A 22 -15.10 6.92 1.69
CA SER A 22 -15.90 6.18 2.68
C SER A 22 -15.67 4.67 2.64
N GLY A 23 -16.36 3.91 3.52
CA GLY A 23 -16.37 2.46 3.50
C GLY A 23 -15.14 1.78 4.10
N PHE A 24 -14.21 2.51 4.70
CA PHE A 24 -13.03 1.94 5.33
C PHE A 24 -13.38 1.05 6.53
N ASP A 25 -14.46 1.33 7.24
CA ASP A 25 -14.99 0.51 8.33
C ASP A 25 -15.38 -0.89 7.85
N LEU A 26 -15.88 -1.01 6.62
CA LEU A 26 -16.22 -2.29 5.98
C LEU A 26 -14.98 -2.97 5.39
N LEU A 27 -14.14 -2.21 4.66
CA LEU A 27 -12.93 -2.73 4.04
C LEU A 27 -11.96 -3.32 5.06
N PHE A 28 -11.81 -2.69 6.23
CA PHE A 28 -10.81 -3.09 7.22
C PHE A 28 -11.34 -3.95 8.36
N GLN A 29 -12.57 -4.49 8.27
CA GLN A 29 -13.12 -5.39 9.29
C GLN A 29 -12.26 -6.63 9.57
N TRP A 30 -11.59 -7.17 8.54
CA TRP A 30 -10.73 -8.33 8.69
C TRP A 30 -9.51 -8.10 9.58
N TYR A 31 -9.12 -6.85 9.81
CA TYR A 31 -8.08 -6.48 10.80
C TYR A 31 -8.53 -6.65 12.27
N GLY A 32 -9.81 -6.95 12.50
CA GLY A 32 -10.37 -7.20 13.84
C GLY A 32 -10.90 -8.63 14.05
N ASN A 33 -10.81 -9.49 13.03
CA ASN A 33 -11.57 -10.75 12.97
C ASN A 33 -10.78 -12.02 13.32
N GLY A 34 -9.61 -11.90 13.95
CA GLY A 34 -8.76 -13.05 14.17
C GLY A 34 -8.16 -13.16 15.56
N GLU A 35 -7.40 -14.22 15.74
CA GLU A 35 -6.75 -14.60 16.99
C GLU A 35 -5.30 -14.15 17.09
N VAL A 36 -4.63 -13.84 15.94
CA VAL A 36 -3.23 -13.44 15.91
C VAL A 36 -3.12 -11.93 15.93
N GLU A 37 -2.44 -11.41 16.96
CA GLU A 37 -2.14 -9.98 17.05
C GLU A 37 -0.90 -9.62 16.22
N ILE A 38 -1.03 -8.58 15.41
CA ILE A 38 0.08 -7.97 14.67
C ILE A 38 0.11 -6.46 14.95
N PRO A 39 1.31 -5.82 14.99
CA PRO A 39 1.40 -4.37 15.18
C PRO A 39 0.56 -3.60 14.14
N PRO A 40 -0.04 -2.45 14.49
CA PRO A 40 -0.03 -1.77 15.81
C PRO A 40 -1.13 -2.21 16.80
N ARG A 41 -1.84 -3.25 16.62
CA ARG A 41 -2.90 -3.88 17.44
C ARG A 41 -4.01 -4.46 16.56
N LEU A 42 -3.65 -4.89 15.36
CA LEU A 42 -4.57 -5.58 14.49
C LEU A 42 -4.68 -7.04 14.90
N ARG A 43 -5.84 -7.62 14.72
CA ARG A 43 -6.09 -9.04 15.04
C ARG A 43 -6.62 -9.73 13.78
N ILE A 44 -5.81 -10.60 13.20
CA ILE A 44 -6.13 -11.29 11.95
C ILE A 44 -6.11 -12.81 12.16
N SER A 45 -6.68 -13.55 11.23
CA SER A 45 -6.65 -15.02 11.29
C SER A 45 -5.23 -15.56 11.18
N ALA A 46 -4.97 -16.75 11.70
CA ALA A 46 -3.66 -17.39 11.59
C ALA A 46 -3.22 -17.56 10.13
N ALA A 47 -4.14 -17.87 9.22
CA ALA A 47 -3.86 -17.97 7.79
C ALA A 47 -3.43 -16.62 7.20
N SER A 48 -4.14 -15.55 7.51
CA SER A 48 -3.76 -14.18 7.11
C SER A 48 -2.40 -13.79 7.69
N ALA A 49 -2.16 -14.08 8.97
CA ALA A 49 -0.91 -13.74 9.64
C ALA A 49 0.30 -14.46 9.03
N ALA A 50 0.14 -15.71 8.62
CA ALA A 50 1.18 -16.49 7.97
C ALA A 50 1.67 -15.89 6.65
N LEU A 51 0.80 -15.14 5.94
CA LEU A 51 1.14 -14.43 4.71
C LEU A 51 1.58 -13.00 4.99
N VAL A 52 0.75 -12.23 5.71
CA VAL A 52 0.90 -10.78 5.84
C VAL A 52 2.07 -10.38 6.73
N LYS A 53 2.30 -11.12 7.83
CA LYS A 53 3.37 -10.76 8.78
C LYS A 53 4.77 -10.82 8.16
N PRO A 54 5.19 -11.88 7.43
CA PRO A 54 6.48 -11.88 6.74
C PRO A 54 6.62 -10.73 5.72
N GLU A 55 5.56 -10.40 4.98
CA GLU A 55 5.58 -9.29 4.03
C GLU A 55 5.81 -7.93 4.72
N TRP A 56 5.16 -7.72 5.86
CA TRP A 56 5.36 -6.50 6.65
C TRP A 56 6.76 -6.44 7.29
N ASP A 57 7.24 -7.55 7.83
CA ASP A 57 8.59 -7.64 8.43
C ASP A 57 9.70 -7.41 7.37
N ASP A 58 9.42 -7.75 6.10
CA ASP A 58 10.33 -7.55 4.96
C ASP A 58 10.15 -6.16 4.28
N THR A 59 9.23 -5.33 4.74
CA THR A 59 9.07 -3.96 4.25
C THR A 59 10.05 -3.03 4.98
N GLY A 60 10.88 -2.30 4.22
CA GLY A 60 11.88 -1.37 4.77
C GLY A 60 11.51 0.10 4.62
N ALA A 61 10.68 0.42 3.64
CA ALA A 61 10.18 1.78 3.42
C ALA A 61 8.80 1.77 2.76
N LEU A 62 8.07 2.87 2.93
CA LEU A 62 6.74 3.06 2.35
C LEU A 62 6.73 4.31 1.48
N ILE A 63 6.05 4.27 0.33
CA ILE A 63 5.78 5.45 -0.50
C ILE A 63 4.29 5.78 -0.43
N VAL A 64 3.98 7.03 -0.09
CA VAL A 64 2.61 7.56 -0.06
C VAL A 64 2.51 8.87 -0.83
N GLY A 65 1.32 9.20 -1.30
CA GLY A 65 1.02 10.53 -1.82
C GLY A 65 0.71 11.52 -0.69
N ARG A 66 0.88 12.81 -0.99
CA ARG A 66 0.59 13.92 -0.09
C ARG A 66 -0.83 13.88 0.48
N HIS A 67 -1.83 13.53 -0.34
CA HIS A 67 -3.22 13.47 0.10
C HIS A 67 -3.44 12.48 1.25
N LEU A 68 -2.88 11.26 1.15
CA LEU A 68 -2.99 10.27 2.23
C LEU A 68 -2.24 10.72 3.49
N PHE A 69 -1.06 11.31 3.33
CA PHE A 69 -0.28 11.87 4.43
C PHE A 69 -1.08 12.91 5.22
N ASP A 70 -1.74 13.85 4.53
CA ASP A 70 -2.56 14.88 5.15
C ASP A 70 -3.84 14.31 5.78
N MET A 71 -4.55 13.42 5.06
CA MET A 71 -5.79 12.79 5.51
C MET A 71 -5.61 12.00 6.81
N THR A 72 -4.46 11.35 6.96
CA THR A 72 -4.13 10.59 8.17
C THR A 72 -3.48 11.42 9.27
N ASN A 73 -3.33 12.72 9.05
CA ASN A 73 -2.55 13.60 9.95
C ASN A 73 -1.16 12.99 10.27
N ALA A 74 -0.48 12.53 9.21
CA ALA A 74 0.82 11.87 9.31
C ALA A 74 0.85 10.72 10.34
N TRP A 75 -0.25 10.03 10.54
CA TRP A 75 -0.43 8.97 11.55
C TRP A 75 0.03 9.36 12.95
N GLY A 76 -0.08 10.65 13.29
CA GLY A 76 0.38 11.17 14.58
C GLY A 76 1.90 11.23 14.74
N GLY A 77 2.65 11.23 13.63
CA GLY A 77 4.11 11.38 13.59
C GLY A 77 4.89 10.15 13.12
N ARG A 78 4.24 8.98 12.96
CA ARG A 78 4.89 7.78 12.44
C ARG A 78 3.89 6.78 11.84
N HIS A 79 4.22 6.21 10.69
CA HIS A 79 3.38 5.20 10.07
C HIS A 79 3.27 3.93 10.95
N PRO A 80 2.07 3.28 11.05
CA PRO A 80 1.86 2.07 11.88
C PRO A 80 2.80 0.90 11.60
N MET A 81 3.29 0.75 10.38
CA MET A 81 4.30 -0.27 10.03
C MET A 81 5.69 0.03 10.60
N ASN A 82 5.87 1.18 11.24
CA ASN A 82 7.13 1.56 11.87
C ASN A 82 8.35 1.63 10.92
N VAL A 83 8.12 2.00 9.67
CA VAL A 83 9.13 2.22 8.63
C VAL A 83 9.16 3.67 8.22
N THR A 84 10.29 4.15 7.67
CA THR A 84 10.39 5.49 7.09
C THR A 84 9.46 5.59 5.89
N THR A 85 8.71 6.68 5.83
CA THR A 85 7.72 6.93 4.79
C THR A 85 8.19 8.04 3.86
N VAL A 86 8.36 7.72 2.58
CA VAL A 86 8.61 8.70 1.52
C VAL A 86 7.28 9.28 1.06
N VAL A 87 7.13 10.60 1.17
CA VAL A 87 5.93 11.33 0.77
C VAL A 87 6.20 12.02 -0.57
N LEU A 88 5.61 11.49 -1.65
CA LEU A 88 5.66 12.14 -2.95
C LEU A 88 4.67 13.32 -2.97
N THR A 89 5.18 14.51 -3.27
CA THR A 89 4.42 15.76 -3.24
C THR A 89 4.96 16.76 -4.27
N HIS A 90 4.14 17.71 -4.71
CA HIS A 90 4.60 18.81 -5.56
C HIS A 90 5.34 19.89 -4.76
N GLN A 91 5.03 20.00 -3.47
CA GLN A 91 5.64 20.97 -2.57
C GLN A 91 5.75 20.40 -1.17
N ARG A 92 6.93 20.53 -0.56
CA ARG A 92 7.15 20.16 0.84
C ARG A 92 6.26 21.02 1.75
N PRO A 93 5.67 20.45 2.82
CA PRO A 93 4.99 21.23 3.85
C PRO A 93 5.98 22.12 4.61
N ASP A 94 5.63 23.40 4.80
CA ASP A 94 6.50 24.38 5.49
C ASP A 94 6.58 24.13 7.01
N ASP A 95 5.60 23.42 7.57
CA ASP A 95 5.46 23.11 8.99
C ASP A 95 6.19 21.83 9.44
N ARG A 96 6.95 21.20 8.54
CA ARG A 96 7.69 19.97 8.82
C ARG A 96 9.19 20.20 8.88
N PRO A 97 9.91 19.62 9.89
CA PRO A 97 11.35 19.73 9.99
C PRO A 97 12.05 19.09 8.77
N GLU A 98 13.19 19.62 8.39
CA GLU A 98 13.99 19.06 7.29
C GLU A 98 14.54 17.67 7.62
N ASP A 99 14.91 17.46 8.87
CA ASP A 99 15.49 16.24 9.40
C ASP A 99 14.42 15.42 10.15
N ASP A 100 13.38 14.95 9.42
CA ASP A 100 12.36 14.05 9.97
C ASP A 100 12.74 12.60 9.63
N ASP A 101 13.17 11.84 10.62
CA ASP A 101 13.54 10.43 10.47
C ASP A 101 12.36 9.54 10.03
N ASN A 102 11.13 9.99 10.23
CA ASN A 102 9.92 9.22 9.93
C ASN A 102 9.36 9.53 8.54
N PHE A 103 9.54 10.77 8.04
CA PHE A 103 8.99 11.23 6.77
C PHE A 103 10.03 11.95 5.91
N VAL A 104 10.23 11.43 4.70
CA VAL A 104 11.10 12.04 3.69
C VAL A 104 10.24 12.55 2.53
N PHE A 105 10.29 13.85 2.27
CA PHE A 105 9.53 14.48 1.20
C PHE A 105 10.33 14.49 -0.11
N VAL A 106 9.71 14.02 -1.19
CA VAL A 106 10.30 13.98 -2.54
C VAL A 106 9.40 14.76 -3.49
N THR A 107 9.97 15.64 -4.31
CA THR A 107 9.26 16.51 -5.25
C THR A 107 9.58 16.24 -6.72
N GLU A 108 10.57 15.37 -6.98
CA GLU A 108 11.17 15.12 -8.30
C GLU A 108 10.51 13.98 -9.08
N GLY A 109 9.34 13.50 -8.61
CA GLY A 109 8.56 12.47 -9.29
C GLY A 109 8.73 11.07 -8.72
N ILE A 110 8.01 10.11 -9.33
CA ILE A 110 7.88 8.76 -8.78
C ILE A 110 9.19 7.97 -8.83
N GLU A 111 10.00 8.16 -9.87
CA GLU A 111 11.31 7.50 -10.00
C GLU A 111 12.26 7.91 -8.88
N ALA A 112 12.30 9.20 -8.55
CA ALA A 112 13.11 9.71 -7.45
C ALA A 112 12.58 9.21 -6.09
N ALA A 113 11.25 9.16 -5.91
CA ALA A 113 10.62 8.63 -4.71
C ALA A 113 10.94 7.14 -4.50
N VAL A 114 10.89 6.33 -5.56
CA VAL A 114 11.26 4.91 -5.51
C VAL A 114 12.74 4.74 -5.21
N ALA A 115 13.62 5.47 -5.88
CA ALA A 115 15.06 5.41 -5.64
C ALA A 115 15.39 5.76 -4.16
N LYS A 116 14.76 6.82 -3.63
CA LYS A 116 14.94 7.21 -2.22
C LYS A 116 14.40 6.16 -1.25
N ALA A 117 13.23 5.60 -1.53
CA ALA A 117 12.66 4.54 -0.70
C ALA A 117 13.51 3.26 -0.71
N GLN A 118 14.09 2.89 -1.86
CA GLN A 118 15.01 1.75 -1.98
C GLN A 118 16.32 1.97 -1.21
N GLU A 119 16.87 3.19 -1.23
CA GLU A 119 18.03 3.57 -0.41
C GLU A 119 17.73 3.36 1.09
N LEU A 120 16.58 3.83 1.55
CA LEU A 120 16.14 3.72 2.94
C LEU A 120 15.80 2.28 3.35
N ALA A 121 15.22 1.50 2.45
CA ALA A 121 14.84 0.11 2.68
C ALA A 121 16.04 -0.86 2.72
N GLY A 122 17.17 -0.50 2.09
CA GLY A 122 18.33 -1.38 1.93
C GLY A 122 17.97 -2.62 1.11
N ASP A 123 18.12 -3.81 1.69
CA ASP A 123 17.79 -5.06 1.02
C ASP A 123 16.30 -5.47 1.15
N LYS A 124 15.53 -4.74 1.96
CA LYS A 124 14.11 -4.98 2.15
C LYS A 124 13.26 -4.38 1.02
N ASN A 125 12.00 -4.79 0.98
CA ASN A 125 11.02 -4.32 0.00
C ASN A 125 10.57 -2.88 0.27
N VAL A 126 10.14 -2.22 -0.78
CA VAL A 126 9.45 -0.93 -0.74
C VAL A 126 7.95 -1.17 -0.98
N ALA A 127 7.12 -0.78 -0.03
CA ALA A 127 5.67 -0.78 -0.22
C ALA A 127 5.21 0.56 -0.80
N VAL A 128 4.32 0.50 -1.79
CA VAL A 128 3.75 1.68 -2.45
C VAL A 128 2.25 1.71 -2.18
N ASN A 129 1.75 2.83 -1.70
CA ASN A 129 0.31 2.97 -1.44
C ASN A 129 -0.50 2.87 -2.74
N GLY A 130 -1.69 2.27 -2.65
CA GLY A 130 -2.63 2.16 -3.77
C GLY A 130 -3.10 3.51 -4.32
N GLY A 131 -3.80 3.48 -5.46
CA GLY A 131 -4.25 4.67 -6.15
C GLY A 131 -3.15 5.30 -7.02
N GLU A 132 -3.00 6.61 -6.93
CA GLU A 132 -2.09 7.39 -7.79
C GLU A 132 -0.63 6.94 -7.70
N MET A 133 -0.14 6.58 -6.51
CA MET A 133 1.25 6.12 -6.35
C MET A 133 1.48 4.78 -7.05
N ALA A 134 0.57 3.83 -6.85
CA ALA A 134 0.62 2.53 -7.53
C ALA A 134 0.52 2.67 -9.05
N ARG A 135 -0.35 3.58 -9.54
CA ARG A 135 -0.49 3.89 -10.96
C ARG A 135 0.82 4.40 -11.55
N GLN A 136 1.42 5.41 -10.95
CA GLN A 136 2.68 5.99 -11.43
C GLN A 136 3.82 4.96 -11.44
N CYS A 137 3.95 4.15 -10.39
CA CYS A 137 4.94 3.07 -10.34
C CYS A 137 4.72 2.02 -11.45
N LEU A 138 3.47 1.65 -11.72
CA LEU A 138 3.15 0.68 -12.78
C LEU A 138 3.47 1.24 -14.16
N GLU A 139 3.07 2.48 -14.45
CA GLU A 139 3.32 3.16 -15.73
C GLU A 139 4.81 3.41 -15.98
N ALA A 140 5.59 3.67 -14.92
CA ALA A 140 7.04 3.82 -14.99
C ALA A 140 7.80 2.47 -15.03
N GLY A 141 7.11 1.32 -15.00
CA GLY A 141 7.74 -0.01 -15.00
C GLY A 141 8.52 -0.34 -13.72
N LEU A 142 8.25 0.36 -12.63
CA LEU A 142 8.97 0.22 -11.37
C LEU A 142 8.33 -0.81 -10.42
N LEU A 143 7.07 -1.18 -10.64
CA LEU A 143 6.32 -2.10 -9.79
C LEU A 143 6.68 -3.57 -10.10
N ASP A 144 6.90 -4.39 -9.07
CA ASP A 144 7.23 -5.81 -9.20
C ASP A 144 6.05 -6.73 -8.86
N GLU A 145 5.35 -6.47 -7.76
CA GLU A 145 4.26 -7.33 -7.27
C GLU A 145 3.06 -6.52 -6.79
N VAL A 146 1.89 -7.15 -6.89
CA VAL A 146 0.60 -6.60 -6.47
C VAL A 146 -0.07 -7.54 -5.50
N GLY A 147 -0.44 -7.02 -4.32
CA GLY A 147 -1.26 -7.69 -3.33
C GLY A 147 -2.70 -7.16 -3.35
N ILE A 148 -3.67 -8.06 -3.31
CA ILE A 148 -5.08 -7.72 -3.15
C ILE A 148 -5.62 -8.45 -1.93
N GLU A 149 -6.19 -7.70 -1.02
CA GLU A 149 -6.93 -8.19 0.14
C GLU A 149 -8.43 -8.07 -0.19
N LEU A 150 -8.96 -9.07 -0.93
CA LEU A 150 -10.32 -9.05 -1.42
C LEU A 150 -11.31 -9.34 -0.29
N VAL A 151 -12.19 -8.40 0.00
CA VAL A 151 -13.22 -8.53 1.05
C VAL A 151 -14.62 -8.65 0.46
N PRO A 152 -15.57 -9.35 1.13
CA PRO A 152 -16.91 -9.60 0.64
C PRO A 152 -17.84 -8.38 0.80
N VAL A 153 -17.43 -7.24 0.23
CA VAL A 153 -18.12 -5.95 0.28
C VAL A 153 -18.29 -5.39 -1.13
N VAL A 154 -19.41 -4.74 -1.40
CA VAL A 154 -19.65 -3.95 -2.61
C VAL A 154 -19.80 -2.49 -2.20
N LEU A 155 -19.00 -1.60 -2.77
CA LEU A 155 -19.01 -0.16 -2.47
C LEU A 155 -19.81 0.66 -3.46
N GLY A 156 -20.03 0.16 -4.68
CA GLY A 156 -20.84 0.80 -5.71
C GLY A 156 -20.15 1.97 -6.43
N GLY A 157 -18.89 2.22 -6.14
CA GLY A 157 -18.09 3.30 -6.72
C GLY A 157 -16.93 3.71 -5.81
N GLY A 158 -16.09 4.63 -6.27
CA GLY A 158 -15.00 5.16 -5.44
C GLY A 158 -13.63 5.13 -6.12
N LYS A 159 -12.57 4.92 -5.35
CA LYS A 159 -11.18 4.86 -5.83
C LYS A 159 -10.80 3.40 -6.16
N THR A 160 -10.19 3.19 -7.31
CA THR A 160 -9.61 1.90 -7.72
C THR A 160 -8.13 1.82 -7.36
N LEU A 161 -7.56 0.60 -7.37
CA LEU A 161 -6.17 0.36 -6.99
C LEU A 161 -5.16 1.13 -7.85
N PHE A 162 -5.44 1.29 -9.14
CA PHE A 162 -4.55 1.96 -10.09
C PHE A 162 -5.13 3.23 -10.71
N GLY A 163 -6.36 3.63 -10.35
CA GLY A 163 -7.02 4.77 -11.02
C GLY A 163 -7.21 4.52 -12.51
N GLU A 164 -7.09 5.57 -13.32
CA GLU A 164 -7.15 5.50 -14.79
C GLU A 164 -5.74 5.31 -15.35
N LEU A 165 -5.46 4.13 -15.91
CA LEU A 165 -4.18 3.79 -16.52
C LEU A 165 -4.14 4.25 -17.98
N GLY A 166 -3.16 5.08 -18.33
CA GLY A 166 -2.88 5.47 -19.71
C GLY A 166 -2.27 4.33 -20.54
N SER A 167 -1.64 3.36 -19.88
CA SER A 167 -0.97 2.20 -20.50
C SER A 167 -1.83 0.91 -20.53
N ALA A 168 -3.11 0.99 -20.16
CA ALA A 168 -3.99 -0.19 -20.17
C ALA A 168 -4.24 -0.74 -21.59
N PRO A 169 -4.41 -2.08 -21.77
CA PRO A 169 -4.43 -3.10 -20.71
C PRO A 169 -3.04 -3.55 -20.26
N VAL A 170 -2.91 -3.86 -18.97
CA VAL A 170 -1.70 -4.44 -18.36
C VAL A 170 -1.99 -5.85 -17.89
N GLN A 171 -1.09 -6.79 -18.15
CA GLN A 171 -1.22 -8.17 -17.73
C GLN A 171 -0.30 -8.47 -16.54
N PHE A 172 -0.81 -9.29 -15.63
CA PHE A 172 -0.07 -9.81 -14.49
C PHE A 172 0.09 -11.33 -14.61
N ASP A 173 1.16 -11.86 -14.03
CA ASP A 173 1.37 -13.29 -13.86
C ASP A 173 0.83 -13.74 -12.50
N GLY A 174 0.10 -14.84 -12.48
CA GLY A 174 -0.45 -15.40 -11.24
C GLY A 174 -1.96 -15.62 -11.25
N PRO A 175 -2.61 -15.72 -10.07
CA PRO A 175 -2.00 -15.46 -8.76
C PRO A 175 -0.96 -16.53 -8.36
N PHE A 176 0.16 -16.10 -7.78
CA PHE A 176 1.17 -17.04 -7.24
C PHE A 176 0.92 -17.39 -5.77
N ALA A 177 0.06 -16.65 -5.08
CA ALA A 177 -0.46 -16.98 -3.78
C ALA A 177 -1.96 -16.66 -3.70
N VAL A 178 -2.73 -17.58 -3.12
CA VAL A 178 -4.14 -17.43 -2.79
C VAL A 178 -4.31 -17.99 -1.37
N VAL A 179 -4.71 -17.14 -0.42
CA VAL A 179 -4.90 -17.53 0.97
C VAL A 179 -6.25 -17.02 1.46
N GLU A 180 -7.07 -17.91 1.98
CA GLU A 180 -8.33 -17.55 2.62
C GLU A 180 -8.08 -17.19 4.10
N GLY A 181 -8.43 -15.97 4.47
CA GLY A 181 -8.52 -15.50 5.85
C GLY A 181 -9.96 -15.33 6.31
N THR A 182 -10.15 -14.92 7.56
CA THR A 182 -11.48 -14.61 8.07
C THR A 182 -11.97 -13.28 7.50
N GLY A 183 -12.98 -13.35 6.61
CA GLY A 183 -13.57 -12.18 5.95
C GLY A 183 -12.68 -11.53 4.87
N VAL A 184 -11.65 -12.23 4.37
CA VAL A 184 -10.75 -11.74 3.35
C VAL A 184 -10.15 -12.91 2.55
N THR A 185 -9.92 -12.69 1.26
CA THR A 185 -9.09 -13.55 0.41
C THR A 185 -7.88 -12.77 -0.06
N HIS A 186 -6.70 -13.26 0.27
CA HIS A 186 -5.43 -12.66 -0.13
C HIS A 186 -5.00 -13.18 -1.48
N LEU A 187 -4.67 -12.29 -2.41
CA LEU A 187 -4.19 -12.61 -3.76
C LEU A 187 -2.87 -11.91 -4.01
N ARG A 188 -1.91 -12.61 -4.64
CA ARG A 188 -0.60 -12.02 -4.99
C ARG A 188 -0.29 -12.29 -6.45
N TYR A 189 0.09 -11.24 -7.16
CA TYR A 189 0.40 -11.24 -8.59
C TYR A 189 1.76 -10.60 -8.84
N ARG A 190 2.43 -11.01 -9.93
CA ARG A 190 3.65 -10.36 -10.44
C ARG A 190 3.32 -9.48 -11.63
N VAL A 191 3.95 -8.33 -11.68
CA VAL A 191 3.88 -7.46 -12.87
C VAL A 191 4.70 -8.11 -13.97
N ARG A 192 4.09 -8.26 -15.13
CA ARG A 192 4.80 -8.76 -16.32
C ARG A 192 5.61 -7.61 -16.92
N LYS A 193 6.93 -7.73 -16.91
CA LYS A 193 7.88 -6.77 -17.49
C LYS A 193 8.25 -7.14 -18.91
#